data_3aa55d1207044b856a3a02b51280ef68
#
_entry.id   3aa55d1207044b856a3a02b51280ef68
#
_cell.length_a   1.000
_cell.length_b   1.000
_cell.length_c   1.000
_cell.angle_alpha   90.00
_cell.angle_beta   90.00
_cell.angle_gamma   90.00
#
_symmetry.space_group_name_H-M   'P 1'
#
loop_
_entity.id
_entity.type
_entity.pdbx_description
1 polymer ?
#
loop_
_entity_poly.entity_id
_entity_poly.type
_entity_poly.pdbx_seq_one_letter_code
_entity_poly.pdbx_strand_id
1 'polypeptide(L)'
;CDQACPIFPNSTIFLNFLAPEFYTSSSDETLSREVIGFGPYKLVEWQPGVELTQEAYEDYVPAGDHFEFRKPLVQNLKWVWRGEPTVAAAMVQQGEADIAWDVGVDNIDALPENMLKSGGSAEVLGFWLNTLWHPELKKVKVRQAIAHAINCQEIVDALYGGLAPCRGNVMWPGVIGTTERNTAPYEYNPELSMQLLEEANYDSSNVIKIQGRADRIPKQTEVYEAMHAYLQNVGMNVEINVLEPSVRNDLRNCAIGTAVNEVLESQGKDPNVDDPTLADMQAAIDKGGSNCPTAEFLESPLSNEILDFGLTVNRYLNCVRPQSFVCDPTPGGIQERISPALAASGEERVELMQYFGDKVHDDVLILGMFEPPVIYAVNPALNWEPRNDRRVRVNTMWFSE
;
A
#
# COMPACT_ATOMS: atom_id res chain seq x y z
N CYS A 1 5.55 -2.83 -26.12
CA CYS A 1 5.32 -1.40 -25.82
C CYS A 1 5.66 -0.58 -27.06
N ASP A 2 4.77 0.27 -27.52
CA ASP A 2 5.01 1.17 -28.66
C ASP A 2 5.88 2.37 -28.27
N GLN A 3 6.12 2.53 -26.97
CA GLN A 3 6.99 3.54 -26.36
C GLN A 3 7.75 2.94 -25.17
N ALA A 4 8.68 3.67 -24.58
CA ALA A 4 9.45 3.22 -23.43
C ALA A 4 8.52 2.81 -22.26
N CYS A 5 8.79 1.63 -21.70
CA CYS A 5 8.06 1.07 -20.56
C CYS A 5 9.05 0.84 -19.39
N PRO A 6 9.57 1.90 -18.77
CA PRO A 6 10.68 1.80 -17.82
C PRO A 6 10.35 0.96 -16.58
N ILE A 7 9.08 0.89 -16.18
CA ILE A 7 8.63 0.08 -15.03
C ILE A 7 8.28 -1.36 -15.40
N PHE A 8 8.28 -1.73 -16.70
CA PHE A 8 7.87 -3.07 -17.12
C PHE A 8 8.71 -4.18 -16.50
N PRO A 9 10.05 -4.10 -16.47
CA PRO A 9 10.86 -5.14 -15.82
C PRO A 9 10.47 -5.39 -14.37
N ASN A 10 10.24 -4.34 -13.59
CA ASN A 10 9.84 -4.45 -12.20
C ASN A 10 8.41 -4.98 -12.05
N SER A 11 7.52 -4.64 -12.99
CA SER A 11 6.13 -5.12 -12.99
C SER A 11 6.00 -6.61 -13.29
N THR A 12 7.06 -7.27 -13.81
CA THR A 12 7.05 -8.73 -14.05
C THR A 12 6.91 -9.56 -12.77
N ILE A 13 7.11 -8.97 -11.59
CA ILE A 13 6.84 -9.63 -10.30
C ILE A 13 5.38 -10.06 -10.13
N PHE A 14 4.46 -9.44 -10.86
CA PHE A 14 3.04 -9.79 -10.88
C PHE A 14 2.69 -10.85 -11.93
N LEU A 15 3.64 -11.26 -12.76
CA LEU A 15 3.42 -12.28 -13.78
C LEU A 15 3.77 -13.66 -13.22
N ASN A 16 2.84 -14.59 -13.38
CA ASN A 16 3.06 -15.99 -13.08
C ASN A 16 3.27 -16.74 -14.41
N PHE A 17 4.43 -17.39 -14.51
CA PHE A 17 4.75 -18.23 -15.65
C PHE A 17 4.27 -19.64 -15.37
N LEU A 18 3.38 -20.15 -16.20
CA LEU A 18 2.69 -21.42 -16.04
C LEU A 18 3.01 -22.33 -17.22
N ALA A 19 2.87 -23.65 -17.03
CA ALA A 19 3.05 -24.62 -18.12
C ALA A 19 1.91 -24.48 -19.15
N PRO A 20 2.17 -24.05 -20.41
CA PRO A 20 1.12 -23.72 -21.36
C PRO A 20 0.19 -24.89 -21.66
N GLU A 21 0.74 -26.09 -21.82
CA GLU A 21 -0.04 -27.30 -22.13
C GLU A 21 -1.02 -27.65 -21.01
N PHE A 22 -0.57 -27.58 -19.75
CA PHE A 22 -1.43 -27.79 -18.60
C PHE A 22 -2.57 -26.75 -18.55
N TYR A 23 -2.24 -25.48 -18.76
CA TYR A 23 -3.22 -24.38 -18.67
C TYR A 23 -4.28 -24.45 -19.78
N THR A 24 -3.88 -24.81 -21.00
CA THR A 24 -4.80 -24.84 -22.14
C THR A 24 -5.64 -26.11 -22.22
N SER A 25 -5.20 -27.21 -21.60
CA SER A 25 -5.90 -28.49 -21.60
C SER A 25 -6.72 -28.83 -20.37
N SER A 26 -6.53 -28.05 -19.28
CA SER A 26 -7.21 -28.31 -18.00
C SER A 26 -8.54 -27.56 -17.89
N SER A 27 -9.47 -28.12 -17.11
CA SER A 27 -10.72 -27.45 -16.76
C SER A 27 -10.48 -26.37 -15.70
N ASP A 28 -11.41 -25.40 -15.57
CA ASP A 28 -11.38 -24.38 -14.53
C ASP A 28 -11.35 -24.99 -13.11
N GLU A 29 -12.02 -26.13 -12.92
CA GLU A 29 -12.02 -26.86 -11.65
C GLU A 29 -10.60 -27.39 -11.34
N THR A 30 -9.92 -27.98 -12.31
CA THR A 30 -8.52 -28.44 -12.17
C THR A 30 -7.60 -27.26 -11.90
N LEU A 31 -7.69 -26.17 -12.66
CA LEU A 31 -6.87 -24.98 -12.50
C LEU A 31 -7.10 -24.27 -11.16
N SER A 32 -8.26 -24.46 -10.52
CA SER A 32 -8.54 -23.92 -9.19
C SER A 32 -7.90 -24.72 -8.05
N ARG A 33 -7.34 -25.91 -8.34
CA ARG A 33 -6.79 -26.85 -7.36
C ARG A 33 -5.35 -27.23 -7.60
N GLU A 34 -4.93 -27.21 -8.83
CA GLU A 34 -3.62 -27.68 -9.27
C GLU A 34 -2.87 -26.57 -9.99
N VAL A 35 -1.55 -26.57 -9.85
CA VAL A 35 -0.68 -25.62 -10.54
C VAL A 35 0.60 -26.31 -11.00
N ILE A 36 1.00 -26.04 -12.24
CA ILE A 36 2.31 -26.42 -12.77
C ILE A 36 3.00 -25.15 -13.25
N GLY A 37 4.09 -24.81 -12.58
CA GLY A 37 4.89 -23.61 -12.85
C GLY A 37 6.38 -23.92 -12.96
N PHE A 38 7.20 -22.87 -12.90
CA PHE A 38 8.67 -22.96 -13.00
C PHE A 38 9.37 -22.75 -11.64
N GLY A 39 8.62 -22.83 -10.55
CA GLY A 39 9.13 -22.60 -9.20
C GLY A 39 9.98 -23.73 -8.65
N PRO A 40 10.71 -23.49 -7.54
CA PRO A 40 11.59 -24.47 -6.90
C PRO A 40 10.88 -25.56 -6.12
N TYR A 41 9.56 -25.50 -5.98
CA TYR A 41 8.73 -26.45 -5.25
C TYR A 41 7.56 -26.95 -6.08
N LYS A 42 7.17 -28.20 -5.88
CA LYS A 42 5.97 -28.83 -6.42
C LYS A 42 4.86 -28.85 -5.37
N LEU A 43 3.65 -28.62 -5.77
CA LEU A 43 2.46 -28.85 -4.95
C LEU A 43 2.26 -30.36 -4.79
N VAL A 44 2.14 -30.81 -3.53
CA VAL A 44 1.84 -32.22 -3.18
C VAL A 44 0.37 -32.35 -2.85
N GLU A 45 -0.15 -31.51 -1.95
CA GLU A 45 -1.54 -31.53 -1.51
C GLU A 45 -1.99 -30.12 -1.12
N TRP A 46 -3.23 -29.80 -1.39
CA TRP A 46 -3.86 -28.57 -0.94
C TRP A 46 -5.26 -28.79 -0.41
N GLN A 47 -5.44 -28.56 0.88
CA GLN A 47 -6.73 -28.55 1.57
C GLN A 47 -7.10 -27.08 1.87
N PRO A 48 -7.95 -26.44 1.05
CA PRO A 48 -8.26 -25.01 1.20
C PRO A 48 -8.71 -24.62 2.61
N GLY A 49 -8.09 -23.57 3.16
CA GLY A 49 -8.38 -23.08 4.50
C GLY A 49 -7.79 -23.92 5.65
N VAL A 50 -7.14 -25.04 5.36
CA VAL A 50 -6.55 -25.94 6.36
C VAL A 50 -5.03 -25.98 6.22
N GLU A 51 -4.55 -26.59 5.12
CA GLU A 51 -3.12 -26.75 4.90
C GLU A 51 -2.77 -26.91 3.40
N LEU A 52 -1.50 -26.64 3.09
CA LEU A 52 -0.89 -26.89 1.80
C LEU A 52 0.48 -27.50 2.02
N THR A 53 0.81 -28.58 1.30
CA THR A 53 2.12 -29.23 1.34
C THR A 53 2.81 -29.15 -0.01
N GLN A 54 4.12 -28.96 0.04
CA GLN A 54 4.97 -28.85 -1.13
C GLN A 54 6.27 -29.62 -0.88
N GLU A 55 6.88 -30.11 -1.95
CA GLU A 55 8.21 -30.73 -1.94
C GLU A 55 9.18 -29.98 -2.86
N ALA A 56 10.46 -30.00 -2.53
CA ALA A 56 11.50 -29.41 -3.37
C ALA A 56 11.53 -30.10 -4.74
N TYR A 57 11.64 -29.31 -5.80
CA TYR A 57 11.78 -29.82 -7.14
C TYR A 57 13.25 -30.13 -7.43
N GLU A 58 13.61 -31.42 -7.49
CA GLU A 58 14.99 -31.86 -7.67
C GLU A 58 15.62 -31.37 -8.99
N ASP A 59 14.83 -31.31 -10.06
CA ASP A 59 15.27 -30.87 -11.38
C ASP A 59 15.17 -29.33 -11.56
N TYR A 60 14.86 -28.59 -10.49
CA TYR A 60 14.83 -27.13 -10.58
C TYR A 60 16.18 -26.57 -11.02
N VAL A 61 16.15 -25.79 -12.09
CA VAL A 61 17.32 -25.08 -12.60
C VAL A 61 17.21 -23.62 -12.18
N PRO A 62 18.11 -23.13 -11.29
CA PRO A 62 18.14 -21.72 -10.93
C PRO A 62 18.31 -20.80 -12.12
N ALA A 63 17.67 -19.65 -12.12
CA ALA A 63 17.75 -18.64 -13.19
C ALA A 63 19.10 -17.88 -13.24
N GLY A 64 20.12 -18.34 -12.54
CA GLY A 64 21.45 -17.74 -12.44
C GLY A 64 22.07 -17.99 -11.07
N ASP A 65 23.23 -17.38 -10.85
CA ASP A 65 24.02 -17.54 -9.61
C ASP A 65 23.53 -16.66 -8.43
N HIS A 66 22.43 -15.92 -8.63
CA HIS A 66 21.89 -15.09 -7.58
C HIS A 66 21.34 -15.96 -6.44
N PHE A 67 21.72 -15.65 -5.20
CA PHE A 67 21.37 -16.50 -4.04
C PHE A 67 19.87 -16.73 -3.87
N GLU A 68 19.03 -15.78 -4.30
CA GLU A 68 17.56 -15.89 -4.24
C GLU A 68 16.98 -16.95 -5.20
N PHE A 69 17.75 -17.41 -6.18
CA PHE A 69 17.32 -18.41 -7.17
C PHE A 69 17.99 -19.77 -6.99
N ARG A 70 18.69 -19.98 -5.86
CA ARG A 70 19.36 -21.26 -5.60
C ARG A 70 18.37 -22.42 -5.44
N LYS A 71 18.88 -23.64 -5.56
CA LYS A 71 18.12 -24.86 -5.23
C LYS A 71 17.69 -24.83 -3.75
N PRO A 72 16.46 -25.29 -3.46
CA PRO A 72 15.98 -25.39 -2.08
C PRO A 72 16.87 -26.28 -1.21
N LEU A 73 17.15 -25.84 0.01
CA LEU A 73 17.77 -26.66 1.05
C LEU A 73 16.73 -27.29 1.98
N VAL A 74 15.57 -26.67 2.13
CA VAL A 74 14.40 -27.21 2.83
C VAL A 74 13.65 -28.11 1.84
N GLN A 75 13.53 -29.39 2.15
CA GLN A 75 12.98 -30.38 1.21
C GLN A 75 11.45 -30.42 1.21
N ASN A 76 10.84 -30.29 2.38
CA ASN A 76 9.39 -30.38 2.54
C ASN A 76 8.85 -29.13 3.21
N LEU A 77 7.74 -28.62 2.68
CA LEU A 77 7.03 -27.46 3.21
C LEU A 77 5.63 -27.86 3.60
N LYS A 78 5.19 -27.36 4.75
CA LYS A 78 3.82 -27.43 5.17
C LYS A 78 3.35 -26.04 5.60
N TRP A 79 2.36 -25.49 4.90
CA TRP A 79 1.69 -24.26 5.25
C TRP A 79 0.39 -24.61 5.96
N VAL A 80 0.15 -24.00 7.11
CA VAL A 80 -1.09 -24.19 7.87
C VAL A 80 -1.76 -22.85 8.15
N TRP A 81 -3.06 -22.78 7.98
CA TRP A 81 -3.83 -21.58 8.27
C TRP A 81 -4.33 -21.63 9.72
N ARG A 82 -4.00 -20.60 10.50
CA ARG A 82 -4.48 -20.39 11.87
C ARG A 82 -5.02 -18.98 11.97
N GLY A 83 -6.28 -18.85 12.40
CA GLY A 83 -6.94 -17.55 12.53
C GLY A 83 -6.43 -16.72 13.71
N GLU A 84 -5.90 -17.38 14.74
CA GLU A 84 -5.49 -16.73 15.98
C GLU A 84 -3.96 -16.56 16.03
N PRO A 85 -3.44 -15.32 16.02
CA PRO A 85 -1.99 -15.05 16.05
C PRO A 85 -1.28 -15.66 17.25
N THR A 86 -1.92 -15.67 18.44
CA THR A 86 -1.38 -16.26 19.65
C THR A 86 -1.19 -17.77 19.53
N VAL A 87 -2.11 -18.47 18.85
CA VAL A 87 -1.97 -19.91 18.57
C VAL A 87 -0.81 -20.17 17.63
N ALA A 88 -0.67 -19.36 16.57
CA ALA A 88 0.43 -19.48 15.63
C ALA A 88 1.80 -19.25 16.31
N ALA A 89 1.92 -18.25 17.19
CA ALA A 89 3.10 -18.00 17.99
C ALA A 89 3.45 -19.20 18.92
N ALA A 90 2.44 -19.75 19.61
CA ALA A 90 2.62 -20.91 20.49
C ALA A 90 3.09 -22.16 19.74
N MET A 91 2.64 -22.39 18.51
CA MET A 91 3.10 -23.50 17.68
C MET A 91 4.63 -23.44 17.43
N VAL A 92 5.17 -22.23 17.22
CA VAL A 92 6.63 -22.05 17.04
C VAL A 92 7.37 -22.29 18.37
N GLN A 93 6.85 -21.79 19.49
CA GLN A 93 7.44 -22.02 20.81
C GLN A 93 7.50 -23.51 21.18
N GLN A 94 6.52 -24.30 20.75
CA GLN A 94 6.42 -25.74 21.02
C GLN A 94 7.16 -26.61 19.98
N GLY A 95 7.72 -25.99 18.93
CA GLY A 95 8.38 -26.69 17.83
C GLY A 95 7.43 -27.40 16.85
N GLU A 96 6.17 -27.03 16.85
CA GLU A 96 5.15 -27.54 15.90
C GLU A 96 5.17 -26.78 14.56
N ALA A 97 5.76 -25.58 14.55
CA ALA A 97 6.00 -24.78 13.36
C ALA A 97 7.37 -24.09 13.43
N ASP A 98 7.93 -23.78 12.27
CA ASP A 98 9.24 -23.10 12.16
C ASP A 98 9.11 -21.60 11.96
N ILE A 99 8.01 -21.14 11.37
CA ILE A 99 7.69 -19.71 11.20
C ILE A 99 6.19 -19.52 11.44
N ALA A 100 5.84 -18.54 12.26
CA ALA A 100 4.51 -17.97 12.31
C ALA A 100 4.56 -16.53 11.81
N TRP A 101 3.71 -16.23 10.84
CA TRP A 101 3.65 -14.94 10.19
C TRP A 101 2.61 -14.04 10.87
N ASP A 102 2.98 -12.79 11.09
CA ASP A 102 2.11 -11.73 11.62
C ASP A 102 1.43 -12.12 12.93
N VAL A 103 2.28 -12.52 13.89
CA VAL A 103 1.80 -12.94 15.21
C VAL A 103 1.23 -11.77 16.04
N GLY A 104 1.28 -10.54 15.51
CA GLY A 104 0.75 -9.33 16.14
C GLY A 104 1.64 -8.79 17.24
N VAL A 105 1.51 -7.47 17.47
CA VAL A 105 2.33 -6.75 18.45
C VAL A 105 2.03 -7.17 19.88
N ASP A 106 0.83 -7.64 20.18
CA ASP A 106 0.42 -8.05 21.52
C ASP A 106 1.08 -9.36 21.99
N ASN A 107 1.73 -10.10 21.08
CA ASN A 107 2.43 -11.35 21.40
C ASN A 107 3.95 -11.18 21.55
N ILE A 108 4.48 -9.96 21.38
CA ILE A 108 5.92 -9.71 21.44
C ILE A 108 6.49 -10.11 22.80
N ASP A 109 5.87 -9.69 23.89
CA ASP A 109 6.36 -9.97 25.26
C ASP A 109 6.24 -11.44 25.64
N ALA A 110 5.40 -12.21 24.95
CA ALA A 110 5.23 -13.63 25.20
C ALA A 110 6.26 -14.49 24.46
N LEU A 111 6.97 -13.94 23.46
CA LEU A 111 7.96 -14.64 22.65
C LEU A 111 9.38 -14.47 23.24
N PRO A 112 10.19 -15.55 23.31
CA PRO A 112 11.61 -15.41 23.55
C PRO A 112 12.27 -14.50 22.51
N GLU A 113 13.19 -13.63 22.93
CA GLU A 113 13.87 -12.67 22.07
C GLU A 113 14.52 -13.33 20.84
N ASN A 114 15.11 -14.50 21.02
CA ASN A 114 15.75 -15.27 19.93
C ASN A 114 14.76 -15.93 18.95
N MET A 115 13.46 -15.90 19.24
CA MET A 115 12.39 -16.34 18.34
C MET A 115 11.66 -15.16 17.67
N LEU A 116 11.88 -13.95 18.15
CA LEU A 116 11.22 -12.76 17.64
C LEU A 116 12.01 -12.17 16.47
N LYS A 117 11.32 -11.98 15.33
CA LYS A 117 11.84 -11.18 14.22
C LYS A 117 10.77 -10.17 13.76
N SER A 118 11.23 -9.02 13.31
CA SER A 118 10.35 -8.02 12.71
C SER A 118 10.89 -7.57 11.36
N GLY A 119 10.00 -7.26 10.45
CA GLY A 119 10.35 -6.78 9.12
C GLY A 119 9.39 -5.71 8.63
N GLY A 120 9.77 -5.00 7.59
CA GLY A 120 8.90 -4.05 6.92
C GLY A 120 7.75 -4.73 6.19
N SER A 121 6.72 -3.97 5.88
CA SER A 121 5.54 -4.47 5.18
C SER A 121 5.53 -4.15 3.68
N ALA A 122 6.51 -3.39 3.17
CA ALA A 122 6.45 -2.75 1.85
C ALA A 122 5.16 -1.95 1.63
N GLU A 123 4.60 -1.46 2.72
CA GLU A 123 3.40 -0.63 2.76
C GLU A 123 3.64 0.55 3.69
N VAL A 124 3.04 1.67 3.36
CA VAL A 124 2.85 2.78 4.30
C VAL A 124 1.35 2.92 4.53
N LEU A 125 0.93 2.93 5.79
CA LEU A 125 -0.42 3.36 6.11
C LEU A 125 -0.53 4.83 5.74
N GLY A 126 -1.39 5.11 4.79
CA GLY A 126 -1.62 6.45 4.30
C GLY A 126 -3.11 6.75 4.17
N PHE A 127 -3.41 8.00 3.91
CA PHE A 127 -4.79 8.47 3.74
C PHE A 127 -4.87 9.41 2.55
N TRP A 128 -5.76 9.11 1.61
CA TRP A 128 -6.11 10.06 0.56
C TRP A 128 -6.96 11.19 1.14
N LEU A 129 -6.55 12.41 0.87
CA LEU A 129 -7.32 13.60 1.18
C LEU A 129 -8.03 14.06 -0.08
N ASN A 130 -9.37 14.08 -0.08
CA ASN A 130 -10.13 14.46 -1.26
C ASN A 130 -9.93 15.95 -1.59
N THR A 131 -8.94 16.23 -2.43
CA THR A 131 -8.59 17.59 -2.87
C THR A 131 -9.52 18.13 -3.94
N LEU A 132 -10.42 17.31 -4.48
CA LEU A 132 -11.25 17.66 -5.64
C LEU A 132 -12.61 18.26 -5.22
N TRP A 133 -13.24 17.69 -4.20
CA TRP A 133 -14.63 18.04 -3.89
C TRP A 133 -14.87 18.48 -2.45
N HIS A 134 -14.07 18.02 -1.49
CA HIS A 134 -14.26 18.44 -0.10
C HIS A 134 -13.81 19.90 0.10
N PRO A 135 -14.69 20.84 0.58
CA PRO A 135 -14.40 22.27 0.60
C PRO A 135 -13.14 22.63 1.41
N GLU A 136 -12.88 21.92 2.51
CA GLU A 136 -11.72 22.18 3.36
C GLU A 136 -10.47 21.45 2.84
N LEU A 137 -10.58 20.20 2.39
CA LEU A 137 -9.43 19.43 1.92
C LEU A 137 -8.85 19.92 0.58
N LYS A 138 -9.56 20.78 -0.17
CA LYS A 138 -9.01 21.54 -1.32
C LYS A 138 -7.90 22.50 -0.90
N LYS A 139 -7.95 23.01 0.33
CA LYS A 139 -7.02 24.02 0.84
C LYS A 139 -5.72 23.34 1.30
N VAL A 140 -4.59 23.64 0.65
CA VAL A 140 -3.27 23.05 0.99
C VAL A 140 -2.96 23.23 2.47
N LYS A 141 -3.18 24.44 3.04
CA LYS A 141 -2.90 24.73 4.43
C LYS A 141 -3.72 23.89 5.41
N VAL A 142 -4.95 23.52 5.07
CA VAL A 142 -5.76 22.60 5.89
C VAL A 142 -5.15 21.21 5.89
N ARG A 143 -4.67 20.73 4.74
CA ARG A 143 -3.98 19.44 4.68
C ARG A 143 -2.65 19.44 5.44
N GLN A 144 -1.88 20.53 5.32
CA GLN A 144 -0.66 20.72 6.12
C GLN A 144 -0.98 20.79 7.62
N ALA A 145 -2.06 21.47 8.01
CA ALA A 145 -2.53 21.48 9.40
C ALA A 145 -2.85 20.07 9.92
N ILE A 146 -3.52 19.24 9.12
CA ILE A 146 -3.76 17.83 9.46
C ILE A 146 -2.44 17.09 9.72
N ALA A 147 -1.44 17.27 8.86
CA ALA A 147 -0.16 16.60 8.98
C ALA A 147 0.61 17.01 10.26
N HIS A 148 0.61 18.30 10.59
CA HIS A 148 1.27 18.83 11.80
C HIS A 148 0.48 18.61 13.10
N ALA A 149 -0.82 18.30 13.02
CA ALA A 149 -1.65 18.01 14.19
C ALA A 149 -1.41 16.62 14.78
N ILE A 150 -0.93 15.66 14.00
CA ILE A 150 -0.88 14.24 14.38
C ILE A 150 0.52 13.87 14.85
N ASN A 151 0.63 13.40 16.10
CA ASN A 151 1.88 12.85 16.62
C ASN A 151 2.05 11.39 16.24
N CYS A 152 2.60 11.13 15.05
CA CYS A 152 2.83 9.79 14.57
C CYS A 152 3.69 8.96 15.53
N GLN A 153 4.77 9.54 16.08
CA GLN A 153 5.70 8.81 16.95
C GLN A 153 4.99 8.33 18.23
N GLU A 154 4.16 9.16 18.85
CA GLU A 154 3.41 8.77 20.04
C GLU A 154 2.41 7.65 19.74
N ILE A 155 1.73 7.69 18.58
CA ILE A 155 0.84 6.61 18.12
C ILE A 155 1.62 5.31 17.97
N VAL A 156 2.77 5.37 17.33
CA VAL A 156 3.63 4.19 17.07
C VAL A 156 4.19 3.62 18.37
N ASP A 157 4.66 4.47 19.27
CA ASP A 157 5.19 4.03 20.56
C ASP A 157 4.11 3.36 21.40
N ALA A 158 2.92 3.94 21.44
CA ALA A 158 1.80 3.42 22.24
C ALA A 158 1.17 2.15 21.67
N LEU A 159 1.02 2.05 20.35
CA LEU A 159 0.28 0.95 19.72
C LEU A 159 1.16 -0.15 19.18
N TYR A 160 2.41 0.15 18.81
CA TYR A 160 3.31 -0.77 18.12
C TYR A 160 4.67 -0.92 18.80
N GLY A 161 4.84 -0.43 20.04
CA GLY A 161 6.08 -0.55 20.79
C GLY A 161 7.28 0.10 20.10
N GLY A 162 7.07 1.13 19.28
CA GLY A 162 8.13 1.82 18.54
C GLY A 162 8.63 1.08 17.29
N LEU A 163 8.05 -0.05 16.92
CA LEU A 163 8.52 -0.89 15.81
C LEU A 163 8.10 -0.40 14.41
N ALA A 164 7.20 0.57 14.33
CA ALA A 164 6.68 1.12 13.07
C ALA A 164 7.34 2.47 12.76
N PRO A 165 8.23 2.58 11.77
CA PRO A 165 8.82 3.87 11.44
C PRO A 165 7.79 4.83 10.82
N CYS A 166 7.71 6.05 11.35
CA CYS A 166 6.88 7.11 10.80
C CYS A 166 7.37 7.59 9.44
N ARG A 167 6.44 7.99 8.56
CA ARG A 167 6.70 8.46 7.20
C ARG A 167 5.82 9.66 6.84
N GLY A 168 6.43 10.66 6.21
CA GLY A 168 5.70 11.81 5.65
C GLY A 168 5.27 11.60 4.19
N ASN A 169 5.59 10.45 3.60
CA ASN A 169 5.15 10.06 2.26
C ASN A 169 4.53 8.67 2.30
N VAL A 170 3.86 8.31 1.24
CA VAL A 170 3.24 6.99 1.05
C VAL A 170 4.21 5.94 0.52
N MET A 171 5.48 6.29 0.44
CA MET A 171 6.58 5.41 0.04
C MET A 171 7.71 5.49 1.07
N TRP A 172 8.42 4.40 1.23
CA TRP A 172 9.59 4.28 2.10
C TRP A 172 10.88 4.69 1.38
N PRO A 173 11.94 4.98 2.11
CA PRO A 173 13.23 5.32 1.53
C PRO A 173 13.77 4.24 0.58
N GLY A 174 14.33 4.66 -0.57
CA GLY A 174 14.92 3.77 -1.57
C GLY A 174 14.00 3.44 -2.76
N VAL A 175 12.74 3.84 -2.73
CA VAL A 175 11.86 3.82 -3.91
C VAL A 175 12.29 4.95 -4.87
N ILE A 176 12.35 4.68 -6.18
CA ILE A 176 12.65 5.73 -7.18
C ILE A 176 11.63 6.88 -7.01
N GLY A 177 12.13 8.09 -6.81
CA GLY A 177 11.31 9.28 -6.54
C GLY A 177 11.23 9.67 -5.07
N THR A 178 11.76 8.84 -4.15
CA THR A 178 11.88 9.22 -2.74
C THR A 178 13.24 9.84 -2.44
N THR A 179 13.23 10.75 -1.49
CA THR A 179 14.42 11.40 -0.91
C THR A 179 14.29 11.34 0.61
N GLU A 180 15.39 11.59 1.34
CA GLU A 180 15.36 11.72 2.79
C GLU A 180 14.35 12.79 3.22
N ARG A 181 14.30 13.92 2.49
CA ARG A 181 13.37 15.03 2.77
C ARG A 181 11.91 14.63 2.58
N ASN A 182 11.55 14.06 1.43
CA ASN A 182 10.15 13.80 1.11
C ASN A 182 9.59 12.50 1.72
N THR A 183 10.42 11.74 2.44
CA THR A 183 9.99 10.59 3.26
C THR A 183 10.05 10.88 4.76
N ALA A 184 10.65 12.00 5.16
CA ALA A 184 10.70 12.41 6.56
C ALA A 184 9.28 12.56 7.14
N PRO A 185 9.02 12.09 8.37
CA PRO A 185 7.74 12.30 9.02
C PRO A 185 7.49 13.80 9.23
N TYR A 186 6.21 14.19 9.21
CA TYR A 186 5.84 15.56 9.56
C TYR A 186 6.13 15.82 11.03
N GLU A 187 6.65 17.01 11.32
CA GLU A 187 6.85 17.46 12.69
C GLU A 187 5.49 17.63 13.39
N TYR A 188 5.33 17.03 14.56
CA TYR A 188 4.17 17.30 15.40
C TYR A 188 4.26 18.72 15.96
N ASN A 189 3.37 19.59 15.54
CA ASN A 189 3.33 21.00 15.92
C ASN A 189 1.90 21.52 15.91
N PRO A 190 1.14 21.31 16.99
CA PRO A 190 -0.26 21.70 17.06
C PRO A 190 -0.45 23.23 16.98
N GLU A 191 0.52 24.04 17.42
CA GLU A 191 0.47 25.49 17.30
C GLU A 191 0.55 25.92 15.83
N LEU A 192 1.46 25.34 15.06
CA LEU A 192 1.54 25.55 13.61
C LEU A 192 0.26 25.06 12.91
N SER A 193 -0.30 23.93 13.36
CA SER A 193 -1.57 23.43 12.82
C SER A 193 -2.70 24.44 13.00
N MET A 194 -2.88 24.98 14.20
CA MET A 194 -3.89 26.01 14.47
C MET A 194 -3.66 27.28 13.64
N GLN A 195 -2.42 27.73 13.50
CA GLN A 195 -2.08 28.87 12.65
C GLN A 195 -2.46 28.63 11.18
N LEU A 196 -2.15 27.44 10.65
CA LEU A 196 -2.48 27.09 9.26
C LEU A 196 -3.98 27.01 9.01
N LEU A 197 -4.76 26.53 10.00
CA LEU A 197 -6.22 26.54 9.95
C LEU A 197 -6.80 27.96 9.91
N GLU A 198 -6.25 28.87 10.74
CA GLU A 198 -6.63 30.30 10.74
C GLU A 198 -6.29 30.94 9.38
N GLU A 199 -5.07 30.76 8.87
CA GLU A 199 -4.63 31.29 7.58
C GLU A 199 -5.44 30.73 6.39
N ALA A 200 -5.96 29.51 6.52
CA ALA A 200 -6.82 28.87 5.53
C ALA A 200 -8.29 29.33 5.64
N ASN A 201 -8.65 30.10 6.66
CA ASN A 201 -10.05 30.35 7.00
C ASN A 201 -10.84 29.02 7.05
N TYR A 202 -10.36 28.09 7.90
CA TYR A 202 -10.99 26.79 8.08
C TYR A 202 -12.42 26.96 8.63
N ASP A 203 -13.39 26.32 7.96
CA ASP A 203 -14.78 26.31 8.41
C ASP A 203 -15.12 24.96 9.05
N SER A 204 -15.20 24.96 10.38
CA SER A 204 -15.52 23.77 11.17
C SER A 204 -16.95 23.25 10.98
N SER A 205 -17.82 23.96 10.25
CA SER A 205 -19.13 23.41 9.85
C SER A 205 -19.02 22.31 8.77
N ASN A 206 -17.89 22.27 8.06
CA ASN A 206 -17.57 21.24 7.10
C ASN A 206 -16.89 20.05 7.82
N VAL A 207 -17.66 19.07 8.21
CA VAL A 207 -17.15 17.85 8.88
C VAL A 207 -16.25 17.08 7.92
N ILE A 208 -15.10 16.59 8.42
CA ILE A 208 -14.20 15.71 7.68
C ILE A 208 -14.32 14.30 8.24
N LYS A 209 -14.66 13.32 7.40
CA LYS A 209 -14.79 11.92 7.82
C LYS A 209 -13.52 11.14 7.57
N ILE A 210 -12.89 10.68 8.65
CA ILE A 210 -11.82 9.66 8.60
C ILE A 210 -12.49 8.33 8.28
N GLN A 211 -12.24 7.81 7.10
CA GLN A 211 -12.91 6.62 6.57
C GLN A 211 -11.91 5.50 6.34
N GLY A 212 -12.20 4.31 6.78
CA GLY A 212 -11.31 3.17 6.60
C GLY A 212 -11.86 1.87 7.17
N ARG A 213 -11.11 0.78 6.98
CA ARG A 213 -11.41 -0.53 7.53
C ARG A 213 -10.82 -0.66 8.92
N ALA A 214 -11.35 -1.59 9.71
CA ALA A 214 -10.83 -1.92 11.04
C ALA A 214 -9.76 -3.03 11.02
N ASP A 215 -9.64 -3.77 9.92
CA ASP A 215 -9.02 -5.10 9.86
C ASP A 215 -7.78 -5.21 8.95
N ARG A 216 -7.28 -4.08 8.43
CA ARG A 216 -6.14 -4.09 7.48
C ARG A 216 -4.80 -4.28 8.19
N ILE A 217 -4.63 -3.62 9.33
CA ILE A 217 -3.45 -3.74 10.20
C ILE A 217 -3.91 -3.91 11.66
N PRO A 218 -3.09 -4.50 12.52
CA PRO A 218 -3.39 -4.56 13.95
C PRO A 218 -3.66 -3.17 14.54
N LYS A 219 -4.63 -3.07 15.43
CA LYS A 219 -4.99 -1.82 16.16
C LYS A 219 -5.37 -0.64 15.26
N GLN A 220 -5.91 -0.90 14.09
CA GLN A 220 -6.22 0.14 13.12
C GLN A 220 -7.31 1.11 13.61
N THR A 221 -8.28 0.62 14.35
CA THR A 221 -9.34 1.46 14.94
C THR A 221 -8.76 2.43 15.96
N GLU A 222 -7.85 1.96 16.81
CA GLU A 222 -7.15 2.79 17.80
C GLU A 222 -6.28 3.87 17.13
N VAL A 223 -5.72 3.58 15.95
CA VAL A 223 -5.03 4.62 15.14
C VAL A 223 -6.01 5.72 14.72
N TYR A 224 -7.22 5.36 14.24
CA TYR A 224 -8.23 6.37 13.88
C TYR A 224 -8.69 7.18 15.07
N GLU A 225 -8.88 6.56 16.24
CA GLU A 225 -9.26 7.23 17.48
C GLU A 225 -8.18 8.22 17.93
N ALA A 226 -6.91 7.83 17.86
CA ALA A 226 -5.80 8.72 18.15
C ALA A 226 -5.73 9.91 17.18
N MET A 227 -5.84 9.66 15.87
CA MET A 227 -5.88 10.71 14.86
C MET A 227 -7.04 11.67 15.09
N HIS A 228 -8.22 11.16 15.39
CA HIS A 228 -9.40 11.94 15.71
C HIS A 228 -9.16 12.86 16.91
N ALA A 229 -8.59 12.33 18.00
CA ALA A 229 -8.28 13.12 19.19
C ALA A 229 -7.29 14.25 18.89
N TYR A 230 -6.22 13.97 18.13
CA TYR A 230 -5.26 15.00 17.74
C TYR A 230 -5.87 16.11 16.89
N LEU A 231 -6.72 15.76 15.92
CA LEU A 231 -7.36 16.73 15.04
C LEU A 231 -8.39 17.58 15.80
N GLN A 232 -9.15 16.98 16.72
CA GLN A 232 -10.05 17.74 17.59
C GLN A 232 -9.30 18.73 18.50
N ASN A 233 -8.13 18.36 19.01
CA ASN A 233 -7.32 19.22 19.87
C ASN A 233 -6.88 20.52 19.17
N VAL A 234 -6.77 20.56 17.87
CA VAL A 234 -6.46 21.77 17.09
C VAL A 234 -7.71 22.46 16.54
N GLY A 235 -8.91 22.03 16.98
CA GLY A 235 -10.18 22.67 16.61
C GLY A 235 -10.80 22.18 15.30
N MET A 236 -10.32 21.07 14.75
CA MET A 236 -10.95 20.48 13.57
C MET A 236 -12.19 19.67 13.93
N ASN A 237 -13.21 19.73 13.07
CA ASN A 237 -14.43 18.95 13.21
C ASN A 237 -14.30 17.69 12.35
N VAL A 238 -14.04 16.55 13.00
CA VAL A 238 -13.79 15.28 12.36
C VAL A 238 -14.66 14.18 12.96
N GLU A 239 -15.03 13.21 12.12
CA GLU A 239 -15.78 12.00 12.52
C GLU A 239 -15.02 10.75 12.06
N ILE A 240 -15.14 9.66 12.80
CA ILE A 240 -14.62 8.35 12.40
C ILE A 240 -15.75 7.56 11.75
N ASN A 241 -15.48 7.01 10.58
CA ASN A 241 -16.40 6.14 9.85
C ASN A 241 -15.68 4.84 9.47
N VAL A 242 -15.82 3.81 10.30
CA VAL A 242 -15.28 2.47 10.03
C VAL A 242 -16.18 1.76 9.03
N LEU A 243 -15.58 1.28 7.97
CA LEU A 243 -16.27 0.72 6.80
C LEU A 243 -16.02 -0.78 6.64
N GLU A 244 -17.07 -1.48 6.20
CA GLU A 244 -16.89 -2.82 5.66
C GLU A 244 -15.99 -2.80 4.42
N PRO A 245 -15.17 -3.85 4.16
CA PRO A 245 -14.23 -3.89 3.05
C PRO A 245 -14.84 -3.59 1.67
N SER A 246 -16.05 -4.09 1.40
CA SER A 246 -16.77 -3.84 0.14
C SER A 246 -17.14 -2.36 0.00
N VAL A 247 -17.72 -1.76 1.03
CA VAL A 247 -18.13 -0.34 1.04
C VAL A 247 -16.90 0.58 0.86
N ARG A 248 -15.81 0.27 1.55
CA ARG A 248 -14.54 1.01 1.39
C ARG A 248 -14.02 0.91 -0.05
N ASN A 249 -14.10 -0.27 -0.68
CA ASN A 249 -13.68 -0.46 -2.06
C ASN A 249 -14.57 0.30 -3.05
N ASP A 250 -15.87 0.35 -2.80
CA ASP A 250 -16.80 1.14 -3.61
C ASP A 250 -16.44 2.63 -3.54
N LEU A 251 -16.24 3.19 -2.35
CA LEU A 251 -15.77 4.57 -2.18
C LEU A 251 -14.46 4.83 -2.91
N ARG A 252 -13.49 3.91 -2.83
CA ARG A 252 -12.21 4.03 -3.52
C ARG A 252 -12.37 4.07 -5.04
N ASN A 253 -13.30 3.32 -5.58
CA ASN A 253 -13.54 3.23 -7.03
C ASN A 253 -14.45 4.34 -7.56
N CYS A 254 -15.02 5.16 -6.68
CA CYS A 254 -15.85 6.32 -7.01
C CYS A 254 -15.05 7.64 -7.08
N ALA A 255 -13.80 7.57 -7.51
CA ALA A 255 -12.91 8.71 -7.67
C ALA A 255 -13.10 9.39 -9.05
N ILE A 256 -12.22 10.34 -9.36
CA ILE A 256 -12.33 11.21 -10.55
C ILE A 256 -12.40 10.43 -11.87
N GLY A 257 -11.67 9.33 -12.03
CA GLY A 257 -11.65 8.57 -13.30
C GLY A 257 -13.04 8.07 -13.72
N THR A 258 -13.88 7.65 -12.76
CA THR A 258 -15.26 7.28 -13.04
C THR A 258 -16.07 8.47 -13.54
N ALA A 259 -15.91 9.64 -12.93
CA ALA A 259 -16.58 10.87 -13.37
C ALA A 259 -16.09 11.35 -14.74
N VAL A 260 -14.81 11.16 -15.06
CA VAL A 260 -14.25 11.46 -16.39
C VAL A 260 -14.87 10.54 -17.46
N ASN A 261 -15.01 9.25 -17.18
CA ASN A 261 -15.68 8.33 -18.09
C ASN A 261 -17.14 8.75 -18.37
N GLU A 262 -17.90 9.13 -17.34
CA GLU A 262 -19.25 9.64 -17.49
C GLU A 262 -19.32 10.93 -18.36
N VAL A 263 -18.31 11.79 -18.26
CA VAL A 263 -18.19 12.99 -19.12
C VAL A 263 -17.96 12.59 -20.56
N LEU A 264 -17.03 11.67 -20.84
CA LEU A 264 -16.78 11.17 -22.21
C LEU A 264 -18.02 10.53 -22.81
N GLU A 265 -18.70 9.65 -22.08
CA GLU A 265 -19.96 9.01 -22.51
C GLU A 265 -21.05 10.05 -22.84
N SER A 266 -21.16 11.11 -22.03
CA SER A 266 -22.11 12.20 -22.28
C SER A 266 -21.84 12.97 -23.58
N GLN A 267 -20.60 12.94 -24.07
CA GLN A 267 -20.15 13.52 -25.33
C GLN A 267 -20.26 12.52 -26.51
N GLY A 268 -20.71 11.28 -26.27
CA GLY A 268 -20.78 10.24 -27.27
C GLY A 268 -19.42 9.58 -27.59
N LYS A 269 -18.44 9.74 -26.70
CA LYS A 269 -17.11 9.12 -26.77
C LYS A 269 -17.10 7.78 -26.02
N ASP A 270 -16.19 6.86 -26.41
CA ASP A 270 -15.96 5.60 -25.72
C ASP A 270 -14.77 5.74 -24.75
N PRO A 271 -14.98 5.64 -23.42
CA PRO A 271 -13.90 5.77 -22.44
C PRO A 271 -12.78 4.72 -22.58
N ASN A 272 -13.01 3.64 -23.30
CA ASN A 272 -12.00 2.61 -23.54
C ASN A 272 -11.10 2.90 -24.76
N VAL A 273 -11.48 3.85 -25.60
CA VAL A 273 -10.83 4.17 -26.87
C VAL A 273 -10.38 5.62 -26.93
N ASP A 274 -11.22 6.54 -26.44
CA ASP A 274 -10.99 7.98 -26.53
C ASP A 274 -10.22 8.49 -25.30
N ASP A 275 -9.07 9.10 -25.51
CA ASP A 275 -8.33 9.76 -24.44
C ASP A 275 -9.02 11.04 -23.98
N PRO A 276 -9.23 11.22 -22.67
CA PRO A 276 -9.81 12.44 -22.14
C PRO A 276 -8.84 13.62 -22.22
N THR A 277 -9.37 14.79 -22.55
CA THR A 277 -8.64 16.06 -22.52
C THR A 277 -8.60 16.62 -21.08
N LEU A 278 -7.73 17.59 -20.82
CA LEU A 278 -7.74 18.33 -19.53
C LEU A 278 -9.08 19.00 -19.27
N ALA A 279 -9.78 19.46 -20.33
CA ALA A 279 -11.11 20.06 -20.21
C ALA A 279 -12.16 19.02 -19.78
N ASP A 280 -12.09 17.78 -20.26
CA ASP A 280 -12.99 16.70 -19.85
C ASP A 280 -12.76 16.35 -18.37
N MET A 281 -11.51 16.32 -17.93
CA MET A 281 -11.16 16.10 -16.53
C MET A 281 -11.65 17.25 -15.64
N GLN A 282 -11.48 18.49 -16.07
CA GLN A 282 -12.00 19.66 -15.34
C GLN A 282 -13.52 19.64 -15.27
N ALA A 283 -14.19 19.30 -16.36
CA ALA A 283 -15.66 19.17 -16.38
C ALA A 283 -16.16 18.10 -15.39
N ALA A 284 -15.43 17.00 -15.22
CA ALA A 284 -15.75 15.98 -14.22
C ALA A 284 -15.60 16.51 -12.77
N ILE A 285 -14.59 17.34 -12.51
CA ILE A 285 -14.42 18.01 -11.21
C ILE A 285 -15.55 19.00 -10.96
N ASP A 286 -15.88 19.83 -11.94
CA ASP A 286 -16.91 20.87 -11.85
C ASP A 286 -18.32 20.28 -11.67
N LYS A 287 -18.56 19.10 -12.25
CA LYS A 287 -19.80 18.32 -12.04
C LYS A 287 -19.95 17.84 -10.59
N GLY A 288 -18.88 17.80 -9.79
CA GLY A 288 -18.92 17.32 -8.41
C GLY A 288 -18.67 15.81 -8.25
N GLY A 289 -18.08 15.17 -9.25
CA GLY A 289 -17.79 13.74 -9.26
C GLY A 289 -18.81 12.88 -9.99
N SER A 290 -18.77 11.59 -9.73
CA SER A 290 -19.69 10.60 -10.29
C SER A 290 -20.98 10.48 -9.45
N ASN A 291 -21.93 9.68 -9.92
CA ASN A 291 -23.19 9.43 -9.20
C ASN A 291 -23.05 8.51 -7.98
N CYS A 292 -21.83 8.13 -7.61
CA CYS A 292 -21.58 7.29 -6.44
C CYS A 292 -20.99 8.10 -5.27
N PRO A 293 -21.12 7.62 -4.02
CA PRO A 293 -20.58 8.30 -2.86
C PRO A 293 -19.06 8.46 -2.96
N THR A 294 -18.54 9.64 -2.70
CA THR A 294 -17.10 9.92 -2.70
C THR A 294 -16.52 9.85 -1.30
N ALA A 295 -15.27 9.38 -1.21
CA ALA A 295 -14.51 9.44 0.04
C ALA A 295 -14.02 10.86 0.33
N GLU A 296 -13.78 11.15 1.61
CA GLU A 296 -13.25 12.44 2.08
C GLU A 296 -11.80 12.29 2.54
N PHE A 297 -11.56 11.54 3.59
CA PHE A 297 -10.25 11.25 4.19
C PHE A 297 -10.14 9.72 4.32
N LEU A 298 -9.83 9.07 3.20
CA LEU A 298 -9.93 7.61 3.07
C LEU A 298 -8.60 6.93 3.35
N GLU A 299 -8.63 5.97 4.27
CA GLU A 299 -7.51 5.06 4.52
C GLU A 299 -7.09 4.34 3.21
N SER A 300 -5.80 4.36 2.96
CA SER A 300 -5.18 3.68 1.84
C SER A 300 -3.82 3.13 2.23
N PRO A 301 -3.70 1.84 2.54
CA PRO A 301 -2.40 1.22 2.59
C PRO A 301 -1.82 1.22 1.18
N LEU A 302 -0.67 1.84 1.03
CA LEU A 302 -0.01 1.97 -0.26
C LEU A 302 1.23 1.07 -0.29
N SER A 303 1.12 -0.02 -1.05
CA SER A 303 2.25 -0.87 -1.40
C SER A 303 2.84 -0.47 -2.74
N ASN A 304 4.14 -0.53 -2.87
CA ASN A 304 4.85 -0.29 -4.12
C ASN A 304 5.99 -1.31 -4.30
N GLU A 305 5.63 -2.55 -4.54
CA GLU A 305 6.58 -3.66 -4.70
C GLU A 305 7.47 -3.52 -5.93
N ILE A 306 7.16 -2.62 -6.86
CA ILE A 306 8.00 -2.33 -8.02
C ILE A 306 9.09 -1.30 -7.74
N LEU A 307 9.13 -0.70 -6.56
CA LEU A 307 10.13 0.26 -6.09
C LEU A 307 10.29 1.50 -7.00
N ASP A 308 9.19 1.95 -7.60
CA ASP A 308 9.16 3.12 -8.48
C ASP A 308 7.89 3.95 -8.23
N PHE A 309 8.06 5.23 -7.90
CA PHE A 309 6.95 6.15 -7.59
C PHE A 309 5.96 6.32 -8.75
N GLY A 310 6.37 5.99 -9.97
CA GLY A 310 5.52 6.04 -11.16
C GLY A 310 4.26 5.16 -11.04
N LEU A 311 4.28 4.09 -10.25
CA LEU A 311 3.08 3.32 -9.93
C LEU A 311 2.07 4.18 -9.15
N THR A 312 2.53 4.88 -8.12
CA THR A 312 1.72 5.80 -7.31
C THR A 312 1.19 6.97 -8.14
N VAL A 313 2.08 7.59 -8.94
CA VAL A 313 1.71 8.67 -9.87
C VAL A 313 0.60 8.23 -10.81
N ASN A 314 0.80 7.10 -11.50
CA ASN A 314 -0.19 6.62 -12.47
C ASN A 314 -1.53 6.22 -11.80
N ARG A 315 -1.48 5.60 -10.63
CA ARG A 315 -2.68 5.05 -9.99
C ARG A 315 -3.49 6.09 -9.24
N TYR A 316 -2.83 7.03 -8.56
CA TYR A 316 -3.46 7.87 -7.55
C TYR A 316 -3.44 9.38 -7.86
N LEU A 317 -2.51 9.84 -8.70
CA LEU A 317 -2.44 11.25 -9.10
C LEU A 317 -3.00 11.51 -10.51
N ASN A 318 -3.23 10.47 -11.29
CA ASN A 318 -3.70 10.58 -12.66
C ASN A 318 -5.24 10.65 -12.71
N CYS A 319 -5.79 11.75 -13.20
CA CYS A 319 -7.24 12.02 -13.28
C CYS A 319 -8.04 10.95 -14.04
N VAL A 320 -7.40 10.20 -14.95
CA VAL A 320 -8.07 9.16 -15.73
C VAL A 320 -8.20 7.83 -14.97
N ARG A 321 -7.66 7.74 -13.76
CA ARG A 321 -7.66 6.49 -13.00
C ARG A 321 -8.81 6.45 -11.99
N PRO A 322 -9.49 5.31 -11.85
CA PRO A 322 -10.64 5.16 -10.94
C PRO A 322 -10.35 5.46 -9.47
N GLN A 323 -9.07 5.48 -9.07
CA GLN A 323 -8.65 5.60 -7.68
C GLN A 323 -8.01 6.95 -7.34
N SER A 324 -8.06 7.94 -8.23
CA SER A 324 -7.47 9.25 -8.00
C SER A 324 -8.42 10.21 -7.30
N PHE A 325 -8.01 10.76 -6.16
CA PHE A 325 -8.73 11.81 -5.40
C PHE A 325 -7.93 13.12 -5.32
N VAL A 326 -6.74 13.16 -5.94
CA VAL A 326 -5.75 14.22 -5.73
C VAL A 326 -5.14 14.73 -7.02
N CYS A 327 -5.79 14.52 -8.16
CA CYS A 327 -5.28 15.01 -9.44
C CYS A 327 -5.50 16.53 -9.61
N ASP A 328 -4.74 17.14 -10.51
CA ASP A 328 -4.88 18.55 -10.87
C ASP A 328 -4.72 18.72 -12.39
N PRO A 329 -5.86 18.85 -13.14
CA PRO A 329 -5.87 19.03 -14.58
C PRO A 329 -5.77 20.51 -15.00
N THR A 330 -5.59 21.45 -14.08
CA THR A 330 -5.42 22.87 -14.43
C THR A 330 -4.15 23.08 -15.25
N PRO A 331 -4.11 24.14 -16.11
CA PRO A 331 -2.89 24.46 -16.85
C PRO A 331 -1.68 24.65 -15.93
N GLY A 332 -0.61 23.90 -16.18
CA GLY A 332 0.57 23.84 -15.33
C GLY A 332 0.45 22.93 -14.11
N GLY A 333 -0.70 22.28 -13.90
CA GLY A 333 -0.93 21.32 -12.83
C GLY A 333 -0.20 19.99 -13.02
N ILE A 334 -0.32 19.12 -12.02
CA ILE A 334 0.43 17.85 -12.00
C ILE A 334 0.04 16.90 -13.15
N GLN A 335 -1.22 16.98 -13.64
CA GLN A 335 -1.71 16.09 -14.68
C GLN A 335 -0.90 16.21 -15.98
N GLU A 336 -0.49 17.40 -16.38
CA GLU A 336 0.30 17.62 -17.60
C GLU A 336 1.69 16.93 -17.56
N ARG A 337 2.22 16.71 -16.37
CA ARG A 337 3.54 16.09 -16.14
C ARG A 337 3.51 14.57 -16.05
N ILE A 338 2.32 13.96 -15.92
CA ILE A 338 2.20 12.53 -15.65
C ILE A 338 2.67 11.70 -16.84
N SER A 339 2.13 11.93 -18.04
CA SER A 339 2.51 11.15 -19.22
C SER A 339 4.01 11.27 -19.57
N PRO A 340 4.62 12.46 -19.59
CA PRO A 340 6.06 12.59 -19.75
C PRO A 340 6.87 11.82 -18.70
N ALA A 341 6.48 11.93 -17.43
CA ALA A 341 7.18 11.26 -16.33
C ALA A 341 7.07 9.73 -16.40
N LEU A 342 5.93 9.20 -16.81
CA LEU A 342 5.75 7.75 -16.96
C LEU A 342 6.55 7.18 -18.14
N ALA A 343 6.81 7.99 -19.19
CA ALA A 343 7.60 7.59 -20.35
C ALA A 343 9.11 7.81 -20.17
N ALA A 344 9.52 8.67 -19.23
CA ALA A 344 10.92 8.97 -18.95
C ALA A 344 11.69 7.76 -18.42
N SER A 345 13.01 7.75 -18.62
CA SER A 345 13.93 6.73 -18.14
C SER A 345 15.24 7.34 -17.61
N GLY A 346 16.05 6.55 -16.90
CA GLY A 346 17.33 7.02 -16.36
C GLY A 346 17.18 8.17 -15.36
N GLU A 347 18.10 9.14 -15.41
CA GLU A 347 18.16 10.28 -14.48
C GLU A 347 16.92 11.17 -14.60
N GLU A 348 16.45 11.44 -15.82
CA GLU A 348 15.23 12.22 -16.05
C GLU A 348 14.02 11.65 -15.33
N ARG A 349 13.88 10.30 -15.34
CA ARG A 349 12.82 9.65 -14.60
C ARG A 349 12.94 9.86 -13.10
N VAL A 350 14.15 9.73 -12.56
CA VAL A 350 14.40 9.94 -11.13
C VAL A 350 13.98 11.36 -10.72
N GLU A 351 14.39 12.38 -11.47
CA GLU A 351 14.05 13.78 -11.20
C GLU A 351 12.53 14.02 -11.26
N LEU A 352 11.86 13.49 -12.30
CA LEU A 352 10.42 13.64 -12.45
C LEU A 352 9.65 12.90 -11.33
N MET A 353 10.10 11.72 -10.93
CA MET A 353 9.47 11.00 -9.80
C MET A 353 9.73 11.70 -8.46
N GLN A 354 10.91 12.31 -8.26
CA GLN A 354 11.18 13.15 -7.08
C GLN A 354 10.26 14.36 -7.03
N TYR A 355 10.02 15.03 -8.15
CA TYR A 355 9.04 16.12 -8.21
C TYR A 355 7.66 15.68 -7.69
N PHE A 356 7.16 14.50 -8.09
CA PHE A 356 5.89 14.00 -7.58
C PHE A 356 5.96 13.59 -6.11
N GLY A 357 7.06 12.98 -5.68
CA GLY A 357 7.31 12.66 -4.27
C GLY A 357 7.26 13.91 -3.39
N ASP A 358 7.93 14.98 -3.84
CA ASP A 358 7.92 16.28 -3.17
C ASP A 358 6.52 16.91 -3.14
N LYS A 359 5.78 16.85 -4.25
CA LYS A 359 4.40 17.38 -4.30
C LYS A 359 3.47 16.64 -3.36
N VAL A 360 3.57 15.30 -3.29
CA VAL A 360 2.77 14.51 -2.36
C VAL A 360 3.07 14.90 -0.91
N HIS A 361 4.34 15.07 -0.57
CA HIS A 361 4.78 15.47 0.77
C HIS A 361 4.39 16.93 1.09
N ASP A 362 4.82 17.89 0.27
CA ASP A 362 4.70 19.32 0.60
C ASP A 362 3.24 19.80 0.60
N ASP A 363 2.43 19.33 -0.35
CA ASP A 363 1.02 19.69 -0.45
C ASP A 363 0.11 18.74 0.34
N VAL A 364 0.68 17.73 0.99
CA VAL A 364 -0.03 16.68 1.73
C VAL A 364 -1.21 16.15 0.90
N LEU A 365 -0.91 15.73 -0.33
CA LEU A 365 -1.93 15.17 -1.22
C LEU A 365 -2.43 13.82 -0.71
N ILE A 366 -1.50 13.02 -0.22
CA ILE A 366 -1.76 11.76 0.46
C ILE A 366 -0.95 11.80 1.76
N LEU A 367 -1.62 11.76 2.89
CA LEU A 367 -0.96 11.75 4.19
C LEU A 367 -0.30 10.40 4.42
N GLY A 368 1.03 10.36 4.52
CA GLY A 368 1.77 9.21 5.02
C GLY A 368 1.76 9.19 6.55
N MET A 369 1.65 8.00 7.13
CA MET A 369 1.67 7.84 8.58
C MET A 369 2.88 7.02 9.03
N PHE A 370 2.85 5.72 8.84
CA PHE A 370 3.93 4.82 9.25
C PHE A 370 3.92 3.54 8.41
N GLU A 371 5.05 2.82 8.44
CA GLU A 371 5.14 1.47 7.89
C GLU A 371 4.66 0.47 8.94
N PRO A 372 3.52 -0.22 8.75
CA PRO A 372 3.07 -1.24 9.70
C PRO A 372 4.13 -2.34 9.84
N PRO A 373 4.56 -2.69 11.06
CA PRO A 373 5.53 -3.76 11.24
C PRO A 373 4.87 -5.11 11.00
N VAL A 374 5.64 -6.06 10.47
CA VAL A 374 5.24 -7.47 10.43
C VAL A 374 6.07 -8.22 11.45
N ILE A 375 5.42 -8.85 12.42
CA ILE A 375 6.05 -9.57 13.51
C ILE A 375 6.00 -11.06 13.21
N TYR A 376 7.15 -11.71 13.33
CA TYR A 376 7.29 -13.14 13.09
C TYR A 376 7.77 -13.84 14.35
N ALA A 377 7.20 -15.01 14.64
CA ALA A 377 7.84 -15.99 15.52
C ALA A 377 8.60 -16.97 14.63
N VAL A 378 9.88 -17.21 14.94
CA VAL A 378 10.79 -18.01 14.10
C VAL A 378 11.56 -19.00 14.96
N ASN A 379 11.65 -20.26 14.52
CA ASN A 379 12.52 -21.26 15.12
C ASN A 379 13.99 -20.77 15.09
N PRO A 380 14.69 -20.70 16.23
CA PRO A 380 16.06 -20.19 16.28
C PRO A 380 17.07 -20.98 15.44
N ALA A 381 16.77 -22.24 15.12
CA ALA A 381 17.62 -23.06 14.23
C ALA A 381 17.43 -22.72 12.74
N LEU A 382 16.36 -22.00 12.39
CA LEU A 382 16.08 -21.62 11.02
C LEU A 382 16.81 -20.33 10.64
N ASN A 383 17.71 -20.43 9.68
CA ASN A 383 18.39 -19.28 9.09
C ASN A 383 17.49 -18.62 8.06
N TRP A 384 16.86 -17.55 8.48
CA TRP A 384 15.98 -16.73 7.65
C TRP A 384 15.87 -15.33 8.26
N GLU A 385 15.79 -14.33 7.39
CA GLU A 385 15.51 -12.93 7.78
C GLU A 385 14.28 -12.39 7.06
N PRO A 386 13.43 -11.62 7.77
CA PRO A 386 12.30 -10.98 7.17
C PRO A 386 12.71 -10.04 6.04
N ARG A 387 11.94 -10.06 4.97
CA ARG A 387 12.12 -9.16 3.84
C ARG A 387 11.19 -7.96 3.95
N ASN A 388 11.61 -6.82 3.43
CA ASN A 388 10.78 -5.62 3.39
C ASN A 388 9.59 -5.75 2.43
N ASP A 389 9.59 -6.74 1.52
CA ASP A 389 8.48 -7.02 0.60
C ASP A 389 7.43 -8.01 1.19
N ARG A 390 7.54 -8.37 2.47
CA ARG A 390 6.70 -9.35 3.18
C ARG A 390 6.72 -10.77 2.60
N ARG A 391 7.58 -11.05 1.64
CA ARG A 391 7.60 -12.36 0.97
C ARG A 391 8.46 -13.35 1.76
N VAL A 392 7.88 -14.49 2.06
CA VAL A 392 8.57 -15.62 2.66
C VAL A 392 9.13 -16.49 1.54
N ARG A 393 10.43 -16.34 1.24
CA ARG A 393 11.11 -17.10 0.17
C ARG A 393 11.83 -18.30 0.76
N VAL A 394 11.16 -19.44 0.80
CA VAL A 394 11.65 -20.65 1.45
C VAL A 394 12.90 -21.23 0.80
N ASN A 395 13.08 -21.05 -0.51
CA ASN A 395 14.29 -21.49 -1.21
C ASN A 395 15.57 -20.76 -0.75
N THR A 396 15.44 -19.70 0.04
CA THR A 396 16.59 -19.00 0.67
C THR A 396 16.87 -19.47 2.10
N MET A 397 16.07 -20.37 2.65
CA MET A 397 16.15 -20.84 4.03
C MET A 397 16.98 -22.10 4.18
N TRP A 398 17.55 -22.28 5.38
CA TRP A 398 18.22 -23.52 5.80
C TRP A 398 18.24 -23.63 7.33
N PHE A 399 18.33 -24.84 7.83
CA PHE A 399 18.51 -25.08 9.24
C PHE A 399 20.00 -25.14 9.61
N SER A 400 20.38 -24.55 10.74
CA SER A 400 21.67 -24.76 11.36
C SER A 400 21.74 -26.20 11.92
N GLU A 401 22.90 -26.85 11.83
CA GLU A 401 23.17 -28.15 12.45
C GLU A 401 23.13 -28.06 13.99
#